data_f989d7899dd8f14a538aa80bc35131bc
#
_entry.id   f989d7899dd8f14a538aa80bc35131bc
#
_cell.length_a   1.000
_cell.length_b   1.000
_cell.length_c   1.000
_cell.angle_alpha   90.00
_cell.angle_beta   90.00
_cell.angle_gamma   90.00
#
_symmetry.space_group_name_H-M   'P 1'
#
loop_
_entity.id
_entity.type
_entity.pdbx_description
1 polymer ?
#
loop_
_entity_poly.entity_id
_entity_poly.type
_entity_poly.pdbx_seq_one_letter_code
_entity_poly.pdbx_strand_id
1 'polypeptide(L)'
;MSVRHFSMRTGVAALLFTLVAIALPAHAMDIKRVVSPGGIEAWLVEDHKVPVLAIEWAFEGAGGTDPKGKEGLANLASTMLDEGAGPYDSQAFQARLQDKAIALGFDAGRDGFSGSLRTLTENRDEALDLTRLALTEPHFAPEALDRMRASIMASLKRDLADPNYVARRQFYATAFPGHPYGGEVRGTLETLPTVTPDDLRAFVKGQFGRNRLVVAAAGDISPEDLGKALDRVFGTLPAKTEAPAIADVTMAGLGETILLPRPTAQTVMLMGQPGVKRDDPDWYAATVMNYVLGGGGFGSRLMEEVREKRGLSYGVYSYLIPMDHAAVVMAGGSTVNAKAGQALDIIRQEWARMAKDGLTDQEMADAKTYLTGSFPLQLGSTQAIARVLLQVKRDNLGIEYLNQRDRYINGVTQADIKRVAQRLLDPAKLLTVLVGKPEGVTPTRTVDGGS
;
A
#
# COMPACT_ATOMS: atom_id res chain seq x y z
N MET A 1 -70.82 57.70 17.80
CA MET A 1 -69.37 57.45 18.20
C MET A 1 -68.73 56.58 17.13
N SER A 2 -67.89 57.23 16.33
CA SER A 2 -67.25 56.61 15.12
C SER A 2 -65.90 56.07 15.49
N VAL A 3 -65.68 54.81 15.20
CA VAL A 3 -64.37 54.22 15.34
C VAL A 3 -63.72 54.06 13.93
N ARG A 4 -62.65 54.81 13.70
CA ARG A 4 -61.88 54.80 12.45
C ARG A 4 -60.95 53.58 12.45
N HIS A 5 -61.06 52.74 11.42
CA HIS A 5 -60.10 51.71 11.12
C HIS A 5 -58.84 52.28 10.44
N PHE A 6 -57.70 52.09 11.08
CA PHE A 6 -56.40 52.44 10.53
C PHE A 6 -55.76 51.14 9.92
N SER A 7 -55.71 51.08 8.62
CA SER A 7 -55.06 49.95 7.92
C SER A 7 -53.58 50.26 7.75
N MET A 8 -52.73 49.49 8.45
CA MET A 8 -51.30 49.55 8.33
C MET A 8 -50.84 48.55 7.24
N ARG A 9 -50.44 49.08 6.08
CA ARG A 9 -49.78 48.31 5.03
C ARG A 9 -48.29 48.11 5.42
N THR A 10 -47.94 46.97 5.92
CA THR A 10 -46.52 46.55 6.12
C THR A 10 -45.97 45.96 4.82
N GLY A 11 -45.09 46.70 4.15
CA GLY A 11 -44.29 46.19 3.04
C GLY A 11 -43.17 45.28 3.55
N VAL A 12 -43.23 44.03 3.17
CA VAL A 12 -42.12 43.07 3.41
C VAL A 12 -41.13 43.27 2.26
N ALA A 13 -40.02 43.93 2.54
CA ALA A 13 -38.87 43.95 1.66
C ALA A 13 -38.11 42.61 1.80
N ALA A 14 -38.25 41.73 0.81
CA ALA A 14 -37.46 40.49 0.71
C ALA A 14 -36.01 40.84 0.31
N LEU A 15 -35.11 40.79 1.26
CA LEU A 15 -33.66 40.86 1.02
C LEU A 15 -33.20 39.50 0.47
N LEU A 16 -33.03 39.38 -0.84
CA LEU A 16 -32.35 38.26 -1.47
C LEU A 16 -30.82 38.37 -1.17
N PHE A 17 -30.37 37.67 -0.17
CA PHE A 17 -28.93 37.40 0.01
C PHE A 17 -28.49 36.39 -1.05
N THR A 18 -27.91 36.87 -2.14
CA THR A 18 -27.20 36.04 -3.11
C THR A 18 -25.88 35.63 -2.47
N LEU A 19 -25.83 34.43 -1.89
CA LEU A 19 -24.57 33.81 -1.46
C LEU A 19 -23.77 33.50 -2.74
N VAL A 20 -22.90 34.41 -3.14
CA VAL A 20 -21.84 34.08 -4.09
C VAL A 20 -20.88 33.16 -3.35
N ALA A 21 -21.00 31.85 -3.57
CA ALA A 21 -20.00 30.91 -3.18
C ALA A 21 -18.72 31.24 -3.99
N ILE A 22 -17.82 31.99 -3.37
CA ILE A 22 -16.47 32.17 -3.87
C ILE A 22 -15.85 30.76 -3.76
N ALA A 23 -15.88 30.00 -4.86
CA ALA A 23 -15.07 28.81 -5.00
C ALA A 23 -13.61 29.30 -4.91
N LEU A 24 -13.02 29.24 -3.71
CA LEU A 24 -11.58 29.39 -3.55
C LEU A 24 -10.97 28.31 -4.44
N PRO A 25 -10.09 28.68 -5.38
CA PRO A 25 -9.39 27.68 -6.16
C PRO A 25 -8.69 26.74 -5.16
N ALA A 26 -8.96 25.45 -5.23
CA ALA A 26 -8.15 24.47 -4.54
C ALA A 26 -6.71 24.78 -4.93
N HIS A 27 -5.89 25.20 -3.96
CA HIS A 27 -4.49 25.51 -4.26
C HIS A 27 -3.88 24.22 -4.79
N ALA A 28 -3.49 24.24 -6.06
CA ALA A 28 -2.70 23.17 -6.66
C ALA A 28 -1.46 22.96 -5.77
N MET A 29 -1.16 21.71 -5.45
CA MET A 29 0.04 21.40 -4.68
C MET A 29 1.26 21.77 -5.50
N ASP A 30 2.08 22.69 -4.98
CA ASP A 30 3.33 23.10 -5.63
C ASP A 30 4.40 22.02 -5.39
N ILE A 31 4.60 21.16 -6.37
CA ILE A 31 5.58 20.09 -6.32
C ILE A 31 6.81 20.50 -7.13
N LYS A 32 7.93 20.66 -6.45
CA LYS A 32 9.18 21.08 -7.07
C LYS A 32 10.05 19.87 -7.41
N ARG A 33 10.58 19.85 -8.64
CA ARG A 33 11.64 18.91 -9.03
C ARG A 33 12.98 19.47 -8.57
N VAL A 34 13.65 18.76 -7.68
CA VAL A 34 14.99 19.12 -7.17
C VAL A 34 15.99 18.12 -7.70
N VAL A 35 17.11 18.63 -8.24
CA VAL A 35 18.26 17.81 -8.65
C VAL A 35 19.46 18.28 -7.86
N SER A 36 20.07 17.38 -7.09
CA SER A 36 21.27 17.69 -6.31
C SER A 36 22.47 17.98 -7.20
N PRO A 37 23.52 18.65 -6.70
CA PRO A 37 24.80 18.77 -7.42
C PRO A 37 25.38 17.44 -7.88
N GLY A 38 25.19 16.36 -7.11
CA GLY A 38 25.60 14.98 -7.43
C GLY A 38 24.67 14.25 -8.40
N GLY A 39 23.60 14.91 -8.91
CA GLY A 39 22.67 14.37 -9.89
C GLY A 39 21.54 13.50 -9.32
N ILE A 40 21.27 13.55 -8.02
CA ILE A 40 20.17 12.81 -7.39
C ILE A 40 18.89 13.64 -7.48
N GLU A 41 17.83 13.05 -8.05
CA GLU A 41 16.55 13.71 -8.23
C GLU A 41 15.55 13.37 -7.13
N ALA A 42 14.94 14.39 -6.53
CA ALA A 42 13.81 14.26 -5.62
C ALA A 42 12.64 15.17 -6.03
N TRP A 43 11.44 14.83 -5.58
CA TRP A 43 10.29 15.72 -5.60
C TRP A 43 10.08 16.31 -4.21
N LEU A 44 9.76 17.61 -4.13
CA LEU A 44 9.61 18.37 -2.90
C LEU A 44 8.26 19.10 -2.87
N VAL A 45 7.56 18.96 -1.75
CA VAL A 45 6.55 19.93 -1.30
C VAL A 45 7.15 20.73 -0.15
N GLU A 46 7.51 21.98 -0.43
CA GLU A 46 8.09 22.90 0.56
C GLU A 46 6.98 23.51 1.43
N ASP A 47 7.08 23.35 2.76
CA ASP A 47 6.15 23.95 3.73
C ASP A 47 6.90 24.31 5.01
N HIS A 48 7.02 25.62 5.30
CA HIS A 48 7.71 26.17 6.47
C HIS A 48 6.79 26.47 7.67
N LYS A 49 5.51 26.04 7.61
CA LYS A 49 4.57 26.31 8.70
C LYS A 49 4.87 25.50 9.96
N VAL A 50 5.43 24.32 9.78
CA VAL A 50 5.81 23.42 10.87
C VAL A 50 7.28 23.07 10.69
N PRO A 51 8.14 23.17 11.73
CA PRO A 51 9.58 22.92 11.62
C PRO A 51 9.86 21.39 11.58
N VAL A 52 9.32 20.72 10.60
CA VAL A 52 9.44 19.26 10.39
C VAL A 52 9.85 19.00 8.96
N LEU A 53 10.82 18.13 8.78
CA LEU A 53 11.23 17.56 7.50
C LEU A 53 10.87 16.08 7.45
N ALA A 54 10.27 15.63 6.35
CA ALA A 54 10.10 14.22 6.00
C ALA A 54 10.76 13.93 4.66
N ILE A 55 11.57 12.87 4.61
CA ILE A 55 12.18 12.32 3.40
C ILE A 55 11.78 10.84 3.31
N GLU A 56 11.16 10.46 2.21
CA GLU A 56 10.80 9.10 1.88
C GLU A 56 11.60 8.68 0.64
N TRP A 57 12.14 7.48 0.64
CA TRP A 57 12.87 6.96 -0.50
C TRP A 57 12.60 5.48 -0.71
N ALA A 58 12.88 5.00 -1.93
CA ALA A 58 12.84 3.59 -2.24
C ALA A 58 13.94 3.24 -3.25
N PHE A 59 14.45 2.02 -3.11
CA PHE A 59 15.24 1.35 -4.13
C PHE A 59 14.36 0.28 -4.80
N GLU A 60 14.39 0.19 -6.12
CA GLU A 60 13.67 -0.84 -6.87
C GLU A 60 14.22 -2.23 -6.56
N GLY A 61 13.31 -3.22 -6.42
CA GLY A 61 13.62 -4.58 -6.01
C GLY A 61 13.88 -4.70 -4.51
N ALA A 62 13.59 -5.84 -3.96
CA ALA A 62 13.86 -6.20 -2.57
C ALA A 62 13.63 -7.70 -2.37
N GLY A 63 12.61 -8.09 -1.58
CA GLY A 63 12.35 -9.51 -1.28
C GLY A 63 12.06 -10.37 -2.51
N GLY A 64 11.60 -9.78 -3.63
CA GLY A 64 11.47 -10.48 -4.89
C GLY A 64 12.79 -10.84 -5.55
N THR A 65 13.91 -10.27 -5.10
CA THR A 65 15.26 -10.55 -5.59
C THR A 65 16.11 -11.34 -4.59
N ASP A 66 15.54 -11.74 -3.46
CA ASP A 66 16.24 -12.59 -2.49
C ASP A 66 16.76 -13.88 -3.15
N PRO A 67 18.00 -14.30 -2.90
CA PRO A 67 18.53 -15.55 -3.42
C PRO A 67 17.72 -16.74 -2.92
N LYS A 68 17.56 -17.77 -3.77
CA LYS A 68 16.86 -18.99 -3.39
C LYS A 68 17.49 -19.62 -2.14
N GLY A 69 16.66 -19.92 -1.14
CA GLY A 69 17.08 -20.44 0.17
C GLY A 69 17.54 -19.36 1.15
N LYS A 70 17.46 -18.08 0.74
CA LYS A 70 17.71 -16.89 1.56
C LYS A 70 16.49 -15.95 1.59
N GLU A 71 15.31 -16.51 1.33
CA GLU A 71 14.08 -15.73 1.38
C GLU A 71 13.94 -15.07 2.76
N GLY A 72 13.63 -13.77 2.78
CA GLY A 72 13.63 -12.92 3.98
C GLY A 72 14.93 -12.14 4.20
N LEU A 73 15.93 -12.26 3.31
CA LEU A 73 17.17 -11.48 3.40
C LEU A 73 16.90 -9.97 3.39
N ALA A 74 16.13 -9.50 2.42
CA ALA A 74 15.77 -8.08 2.33
C ALA A 74 14.99 -7.59 3.57
N ASN A 75 14.05 -8.40 4.06
CA ASN A 75 13.28 -8.07 5.27
C ASN A 75 14.18 -8.04 6.51
N LEU A 76 15.09 -9.01 6.66
CA LEU A 76 16.04 -9.02 7.78
C LEU A 76 17.00 -7.82 7.68
N ALA A 77 17.48 -7.49 6.46
CA ALA A 77 18.30 -6.29 6.25
C ALA A 77 17.58 -5.00 6.69
N SER A 78 16.28 -4.87 6.39
CA SER A 78 15.51 -3.67 6.79
C SER A 78 15.42 -3.49 8.31
N THR A 79 15.47 -4.57 9.09
CA THR A 79 15.46 -4.52 10.55
C THR A 79 16.85 -4.34 11.17
N MET A 80 17.90 -4.32 10.35
CA MET A 80 19.28 -4.33 10.83
C MET A 80 20.07 -3.05 10.52
N LEU A 81 19.53 -2.18 9.63
CA LEU A 81 20.25 -0.97 9.19
C LEU A 81 20.46 0.06 10.30
N ASP A 82 19.55 0.11 11.28
CA ASP A 82 19.58 1.01 12.42
C ASP A 82 20.02 0.29 13.73
N GLU A 83 20.47 -0.96 13.62
CA GLU A 83 21.03 -1.76 14.72
C GLU A 83 22.55 -1.59 14.87
N GLY A 84 23.02 -0.34 14.75
CA GLY A 84 24.42 0.08 14.82
C GLY A 84 25.02 0.36 13.46
N ALA A 85 25.61 1.56 13.33
CA ALA A 85 26.25 2.01 12.10
C ALA A 85 27.36 3.03 12.38
N GLY A 86 28.41 3.03 11.56
CA GLY A 86 29.56 3.91 11.69
C GLY A 86 30.21 3.80 13.08
N PRO A 87 30.35 4.90 13.85
CA PRO A 87 30.95 4.87 15.18
C PRO A 87 29.98 4.41 16.30
N TYR A 88 28.72 4.13 16.00
CA TYR A 88 27.69 3.86 17.00
C TYR A 88 27.28 2.38 17.00
N ASP A 89 27.35 1.73 18.16
CA ASP A 89 26.70 0.44 18.35
C ASP A 89 25.16 0.59 18.36
N SER A 90 24.43 -0.53 18.44
CA SER A 90 22.97 -0.52 18.41
C SER A 90 22.35 0.38 19.47
N GLN A 91 22.86 0.32 20.72
CA GLN A 91 22.30 1.12 21.81
C GLN A 91 22.57 2.62 21.62
N ALA A 92 23.79 3.00 21.24
CA ALA A 92 24.15 4.39 21.01
C ALA A 92 23.41 4.97 19.79
N PHE A 93 23.22 4.18 18.72
CA PHE A 93 22.47 4.60 17.55
C PHE A 93 21.01 4.87 17.87
N GLN A 94 20.34 3.94 18.55
CA GLN A 94 18.95 4.10 18.97
C GLN A 94 18.75 5.23 19.99
N ALA A 95 19.68 5.40 20.93
CA ALA A 95 19.63 6.52 21.87
C ALA A 95 19.68 7.88 21.15
N ARG A 96 20.54 8.03 20.12
CA ARG A 96 20.61 9.28 19.33
C ARG A 96 19.31 9.56 18.57
N LEU A 97 18.69 8.54 17.96
CA LEU A 97 17.40 8.69 17.30
C LEU A 97 16.34 9.17 18.32
N GLN A 98 16.30 8.56 19.50
CA GLN A 98 15.33 8.86 20.53
C GLN A 98 15.54 10.25 21.13
N ASP A 99 16.76 10.61 21.54
CA ASP A 99 17.11 11.88 22.19
C ASP A 99 16.82 13.09 21.29
N LYS A 100 16.90 12.89 19.98
CA LYS A 100 16.68 13.93 18.96
C LYS A 100 15.29 13.86 18.31
N ALA A 101 14.41 12.98 18.78
CA ALA A 101 13.10 12.75 18.19
C ALA A 101 13.16 12.50 16.66
N ILE A 102 14.20 11.79 16.21
CA ILE A 102 14.39 11.37 14.82
C ILE A 102 13.67 10.05 14.62
N ALA A 103 12.73 10.01 13.71
CA ALA A 103 12.09 8.77 13.26
C ALA A 103 12.74 8.32 11.96
N LEU A 104 13.59 7.31 12.04
CA LEU A 104 14.22 6.62 10.91
C LEU A 104 13.67 5.20 10.86
N GLY A 105 13.30 4.72 9.68
CA GLY A 105 12.77 3.37 9.52
C GLY A 105 13.00 2.84 8.12
N PHE A 106 13.03 1.51 8.01
CA PHE A 106 13.24 0.79 6.75
C PHE A 106 12.22 -0.34 6.62
N ASP A 107 11.81 -0.63 5.40
CA ASP A 107 10.89 -1.72 5.08
C ASP A 107 11.26 -2.39 3.76
N ALA A 108 11.03 -3.69 3.68
CA ALA A 108 11.29 -4.47 2.47
C ALA A 108 9.99 -5.12 1.97
N GLY A 109 9.50 -4.63 0.84
CA GLY A 109 8.41 -5.24 0.09
C GLY A 109 8.90 -6.28 -0.93
N ARG A 110 8.00 -6.72 -1.82
CA ARG A 110 8.38 -7.57 -2.97
C ARG A 110 9.20 -6.78 -3.99
N ASP A 111 8.71 -5.58 -4.35
CA ASP A 111 9.18 -4.80 -5.50
C ASP A 111 10.03 -3.60 -5.11
N GLY A 112 10.23 -3.34 -3.83
CA GLY A 112 11.02 -2.20 -3.37
C GLY A 112 11.47 -2.30 -1.93
N PHE A 113 12.67 -1.78 -1.69
CA PHE A 113 13.21 -1.52 -0.36
C PHE A 113 13.03 -0.04 -0.06
N SER A 114 12.27 0.30 0.95
CA SER A 114 11.95 1.68 1.29
C SER A 114 12.59 2.12 2.60
N GLY A 115 12.82 3.41 2.71
CA GLY A 115 13.20 4.05 3.96
C GLY A 115 12.47 5.36 4.15
N SER A 116 12.32 5.74 5.39
CA SER A 116 11.66 6.97 5.81
C SER A 116 12.47 7.68 6.88
N LEU A 117 12.58 8.99 6.76
CA LEU A 117 13.16 9.87 7.76
C LEU A 117 12.17 10.97 8.09
N ARG A 118 11.89 11.18 9.37
CA ARG A 118 11.17 12.35 9.87
C ARG A 118 11.94 12.95 11.05
N THR A 119 12.15 14.26 11.02
CA THR A 119 12.90 14.98 12.03
C THR A 119 12.41 16.41 12.19
N LEU A 120 12.72 17.02 13.33
CA LEU A 120 12.62 18.47 13.50
C LEU A 120 13.74 19.15 12.70
N THR A 121 13.48 20.33 12.15
CA THR A 121 14.44 21.09 11.34
C THR A 121 15.75 21.34 12.09
N GLU A 122 15.69 21.59 13.40
CA GLU A 122 16.87 21.81 14.25
C GLU A 122 17.79 20.59 14.37
N ASN A 123 17.25 19.37 14.21
CA ASN A 123 17.99 18.11 14.28
C ASN A 123 18.32 17.52 12.89
N ARG A 124 18.02 18.27 11.82
CA ARG A 124 18.15 17.84 10.44
C ARG A 124 19.51 17.24 10.11
N ASP A 125 20.57 17.94 10.48
CA ASP A 125 21.93 17.54 10.11
C ASP A 125 22.33 16.19 10.75
N GLU A 126 22.00 16.00 12.04
CA GLU A 126 22.25 14.72 12.71
C GLU A 126 21.39 13.60 12.14
N ALA A 127 20.13 13.89 11.80
CA ALA A 127 19.23 12.92 11.18
C ALA A 127 19.73 12.45 9.79
N LEU A 128 20.26 13.36 8.99
CA LEU A 128 20.86 13.04 7.69
C LEU A 128 22.13 12.19 7.86
N ASP A 129 22.98 12.51 8.84
CA ASP A 129 24.20 11.71 9.11
C ASP A 129 23.86 10.29 9.58
N LEU A 130 22.93 10.13 10.51
CA LEU A 130 22.48 8.83 10.98
C LEU A 130 21.86 8.01 9.82
N THR A 131 21.07 8.64 8.96
CA THR A 131 20.51 7.99 7.76
C THR A 131 21.61 7.53 6.82
N ARG A 132 22.60 8.40 6.55
CA ARG A 132 23.75 8.02 5.72
C ARG A 132 24.51 6.84 6.31
N LEU A 133 24.83 6.87 7.61
CA LEU A 133 25.54 5.79 8.29
C LEU A 133 24.76 4.47 8.18
N ALA A 134 23.45 4.49 8.45
CA ALA A 134 22.60 3.31 8.34
C ALA A 134 22.63 2.68 6.93
N LEU A 135 22.68 3.52 5.88
CA LEU A 135 22.70 3.05 4.49
C LEU A 135 24.07 2.60 4.01
N THR A 136 25.17 3.16 4.56
CA THR A 136 26.52 2.96 3.99
C THR A 136 27.48 2.19 4.90
N GLU A 137 27.27 2.22 6.19
CA GLU A 137 28.19 1.66 7.21
C GLU A 137 27.46 0.83 8.30
N PRO A 138 26.42 0.02 7.94
CA PRO A 138 25.72 -0.78 8.93
C PRO A 138 26.63 -1.89 9.48
N HIS A 139 26.58 -2.15 10.78
CA HIS A 139 27.49 -3.11 11.44
C HIS A 139 27.13 -4.57 11.15
N PHE A 140 25.84 -4.89 11.12
CA PHE A 140 25.35 -6.27 11.07
C PHE A 140 26.02 -7.16 12.14
N ALA A 141 26.07 -6.64 13.37
CA ALA A 141 26.66 -7.36 14.50
C ALA A 141 25.92 -8.69 14.75
N PRO A 142 26.64 -9.81 15.00
CA PRO A 142 26.02 -11.12 15.18
C PRO A 142 24.94 -11.16 16.26
N GLU A 143 25.15 -10.48 17.39
CA GLU A 143 24.20 -10.45 18.51
C GLU A 143 22.91 -9.71 18.13
N ALA A 144 23.01 -8.61 17.38
CA ALA A 144 21.84 -7.88 16.86
C ALA A 144 21.09 -8.73 15.81
N LEU A 145 21.84 -9.39 14.90
CA LEU A 145 21.27 -10.30 13.90
C LEU A 145 20.50 -11.44 14.55
N ASP A 146 21.06 -12.08 15.58
CA ASP A 146 20.39 -13.17 16.29
C ASP A 146 19.13 -12.70 17.00
N ARG A 147 19.15 -11.52 17.60
CA ARG A 147 17.98 -10.90 18.22
C ARG A 147 16.88 -10.58 17.23
N MET A 148 17.21 -9.95 16.10
CA MET A 148 16.23 -9.59 15.06
C MET A 148 15.67 -10.83 14.38
N ARG A 149 16.52 -11.80 14.04
CA ARG A 149 16.10 -13.11 13.52
C ARG A 149 15.14 -13.82 14.46
N ALA A 150 15.46 -13.90 15.74
CA ALA A 150 14.60 -14.52 16.74
C ALA A 150 13.24 -13.81 16.84
N SER A 151 13.21 -12.49 16.78
CA SER A 151 11.98 -11.66 16.78
C SER A 151 11.12 -11.96 15.56
N ILE A 152 11.71 -11.98 14.36
CA ILE A 152 10.98 -12.30 13.12
C ILE A 152 10.45 -13.73 13.15
N MET A 153 11.28 -14.71 13.56
CA MET A 153 10.85 -16.11 13.65
C MET A 153 9.72 -16.31 14.68
N ALA A 154 9.77 -15.61 15.81
CA ALA A 154 8.68 -15.64 16.80
C ALA A 154 7.39 -15.03 16.24
N SER A 155 7.47 -13.95 15.44
CA SER A 155 6.32 -13.38 14.71
C SER A 155 5.78 -14.37 13.70
N LEU A 156 6.63 -14.98 12.86
CA LEU A 156 6.21 -15.96 11.86
C LEU A 156 5.51 -17.17 12.49
N LYS A 157 6.01 -17.67 13.64
CA LYS A 157 5.32 -18.75 14.38
C LYS A 157 3.91 -18.37 14.81
N ARG A 158 3.70 -17.12 15.28
CA ARG A 158 2.36 -16.64 15.61
C ARG A 158 1.47 -16.51 14.38
N ASP A 159 2.05 -15.97 13.29
CA ASP A 159 1.32 -15.74 12.04
C ASP A 159 0.90 -17.06 11.36
N LEU A 160 1.70 -18.12 11.47
CA LEU A 160 1.33 -19.45 10.99
C LEU A 160 0.12 -20.05 11.73
N ALA A 161 -0.22 -19.54 12.91
CA ALA A 161 -1.46 -19.86 13.61
C ALA A 161 -2.66 -19.00 13.15
N ASP A 162 -2.42 -17.86 12.50
CA ASP A 162 -3.49 -16.98 11.98
C ASP A 162 -4.04 -17.49 10.64
N PRO A 163 -5.34 -17.83 10.57
CA PRO A 163 -5.97 -18.30 9.33
C PRO A 163 -5.86 -17.29 8.17
N ASN A 164 -5.84 -15.99 8.43
CA ASN A 164 -5.72 -14.96 7.37
C ASN A 164 -4.32 -14.97 6.75
N TYR A 165 -3.29 -15.10 7.58
CA TYR A 165 -1.91 -15.23 7.09
C TYR A 165 -1.76 -16.49 6.24
N VAL A 166 -2.25 -17.62 6.74
CA VAL A 166 -2.20 -18.91 6.03
C VAL A 166 -2.95 -18.87 4.71
N ALA A 167 -4.15 -18.25 4.68
CA ALA A 167 -4.90 -18.07 3.45
C ALA A 167 -4.14 -17.24 2.41
N ARG A 168 -3.54 -16.13 2.84
CA ARG A 168 -2.75 -15.26 1.95
C ARG A 168 -1.51 -15.96 1.42
N ARG A 169 -0.76 -16.64 2.28
CA ARG A 169 0.41 -17.43 1.89
C ARG A 169 0.05 -18.48 0.83
N GLN A 170 -0.99 -19.26 1.09
CA GLN A 170 -1.46 -20.28 0.14
C GLN A 170 -1.93 -19.67 -1.17
N PHE A 171 -2.62 -18.53 -1.10
CA PHE A 171 -3.08 -17.83 -2.29
C PHE A 171 -1.91 -17.44 -3.20
N TYR A 172 -0.91 -16.74 -2.67
CA TYR A 172 0.25 -16.32 -3.45
C TYR A 172 1.08 -17.50 -3.98
N ALA A 173 1.29 -18.53 -3.16
CA ALA A 173 1.99 -19.73 -3.59
C ALA A 173 1.28 -20.47 -4.74
N THR A 174 -0.05 -20.42 -4.77
CA THR A 174 -0.84 -21.02 -5.86
C THR A 174 -0.93 -20.09 -7.07
N ALA A 175 -1.10 -18.79 -6.83
CA ALA A 175 -1.21 -17.80 -7.89
C ALA A 175 0.08 -17.63 -8.70
N PHE A 176 1.24 -17.79 -8.07
CA PHE A 176 2.55 -17.51 -8.67
C PHE A 176 3.58 -18.63 -8.40
N PRO A 177 3.30 -19.88 -8.83
CA PRO A 177 4.17 -21.01 -8.55
C PRO A 177 5.53 -20.84 -9.22
N GLY A 178 6.62 -21.01 -8.46
CA GLY A 178 7.97 -20.87 -8.96
C GLY A 178 8.44 -19.45 -9.25
N HIS A 179 7.58 -18.47 -9.09
CA HIS A 179 7.92 -17.06 -9.21
C HIS A 179 8.16 -16.43 -7.83
N PRO A 180 9.05 -15.42 -7.69
CA PRO A 180 9.31 -14.75 -6.40
C PRO A 180 8.03 -14.24 -5.69
N TYR A 181 7.00 -13.85 -6.44
CA TYR A 181 5.73 -13.41 -5.87
C TYR A 181 4.95 -14.51 -5.12
N GLY A 182 5.21 -15.77 -5.40
CA GLY A 182 4.68 -16.90 -4.64
C GLY A 182 5.40 -17.15 -3.32
N GLY A 183 6.57 -16.52 -3.13
CA GLY A 183 7.40 -16.66 -1.94
C GLY A 183 7.01 -15.73 -0.79
N GLU A 184 7.62 -15.98 0.37
CA GLU A 184 7.43 -15.22 1.59
C GLU A 184 8.48 -14.12 1.72
N VAL A 185 8.07 -12.84 1.57
CA VAL A 185 8.98 -11.68 1.69
C VAL A 185 9.70 -11.62 3.04
N ARG A 186 9.02 -12.04 4.11
CA ARG A 186 9.64 -12.09 5.46
C ARG A 186 10.49 -13.34 5.71
N GLY A 187 10.64 -14.19 4.70
CA GLY A 187 11.32 -15.47 4.83
C GLY A 187 10.47 -16.53 5.52
N THR A 188 11.10 -17.65 5.84
CA THR A 188 10.50 -18.79 6.53
C THR A 188 11.31 -19.18 7.76
N LEU A 189 10.78 -20.10 8.57
CA LEU A 189 11.50 -20.65 9.72
C LEU A 189 12.76 -21.43 9.30
N GLU A 190 12.79 -21.90 8.04
CA GLU A 190 13.91 -22.64 7.44
C GLU A 190 14.96 -21.72 6.80
N THR A 191 14.51 -20.63 6.15
CA THR A 191 15.43 -19.76 5.38
C THR A 191 16.10 -18.69 6.24
N LEU A 192 15.40 -18.10 7.22
CA LEU A 192 15.97 -17.07 8.08
C LEU A 192 17.23 -17.52 8.85
N PRO A 193 17.33 -18.75 9.37
CA PRO A 193 18.56 -19.23 10.02
C PRO A 193 19.77 -19.30 9.09
N THR A 194 19.56 -19.35 7.77
CA THR A 194 20.66 -19.44 6.79
C THR A 194 21.29 -18.10 6.45
N VAL A 195 20.61 -16.97 6.77
CA VAL A 195 21.09 -15.61 6.45
C VAL A 195 22.26 -15.25 7.38
N THR A 196 23.37 -14.83 6.80
CA THR A 196 24.60 -14.45 7.50
C THR A 196 24.85 -12.93 7.44
N PRO A 197 25.74 -12.38 8.29
CA PRO A 197 26.16 -10.99 8.17
C PRO A 197 26.74 -10.62 6.80
N ASP A 198 27.41 -11.58 6.14
CA ASP A 198 27.99 -11.37 4.80
C ASP A 198 26.90 -11.29 3.72
N ASP A 199 25.82 -12.07 3.85
CA ASP A 199 24.65 -11.94 2.99
C ASP A 199 24.02 -10.53 3.09
N LEU A 200 23.90 -10.01 4.32
CA LEU A 200 23.38 -8.66 4.57
C LEU A 200 24.26 -7.56 3.95
N ARG A 201 25.60 -7.70 4.11
CA ARG A 201 26.57 -6.78 3.47
C ARG A 201 26.49 -6.85 1.94
N ALA A 202 26.39 -8.04 1.39
CA ALA A 202 26.25 -8.27 -0.05
C ALA A 202 24.91 -7.68 -0.57
N PHE A 203 23.82 -7.83 0.18
CA PHE A 203 22.54 -7.24 -0.14
C PHE A 203 22.62 -5.70 -0.23
N VAL A 204 23.12 -5.03 0.80
CA VAL A 204 23.25 -3.56 0.82
C VAL A 204 24.11 -3.09 -0.35
N LYS A 205 25.26 -3.73 -0.58
CA LYS A 205 26.18 -3.38 -1.67
C LYS A 205 25.55 -3.56 -3.06
N GLY A 206 24.73 -4.59 -3.23
CA GLY A 206 24.09 -4.92 -4.50
C GLY A 206 22.77 -4.17 -4.73
N GLN A 207 22.07 -3.82 -3.65
CA GLN A 207 20.73 -3.25 -3.73
C GLN A 207 20.72 -1.72 -3.78
N PHE A 208 21.59 -1.05 -2.99
CA PHE A 208 21.51 0.40 -2.82
C PHE A 208 22.35 1.15 -3.86
N GLY A 209 21.81 1.22 -5.09
CA GLY A 209 22.38 1.99 -6.18
C GLY A 209 21.57 3.24 -6.50
N ARG A 210 22.26 4.36 -6.84
CA ARG A 210 21.60 5.61 -7.21
C ARG A 210 20.72 5.49 -8.45
N ASN A 211 21.05 4.56 -9.35
CA ASN A 211 20.26 4.27 -10.55
C ASN A 211 18.90 3.64 -10.25
N ARG A 212 18.68 3.17 -9.04
CA ARG A 212 17.44 2.51 -8.58
C ARG A 212 16.74 3.29 -7.48
N LEU A 213 17.27 4.47 -7.15
CA LEU A 213 16.80 5.31 -6.06
C LEU A 213 15.70 6.27 -6.54
N VAL A 214 14.60 6.26 -5.86
CA VAL A 214 13.52 7.25 -5.98
C VAL A 214 13.38 7.97 -4.64
N VAL A 215 13.32 9.30 -4.66
CA VAL A 215 13.23 10.12 -3.43
C VAL A 215 12.10 11.13 -3.57
N ALA A 216 11.39 11.35 -2.46
CA ALA A 216 10.46 12.45 -2.27
C ALA A 216 10.63 13.06 -0.87
N ALA A 217 10.37 14.34 -0.77
CA ALA A 217 10.46 15.09 0.48
C ALA A 217 9.29 16.05 0.64
N ALA A 218 8.97 16.36 1.88
CA ALA A 218 8.03 17.42 2.22
C ALA A 218 8.47 18.10 3.52
N GLY A 219 8.08 19.37 3.68
CA GLY A 219 8.26 20.10 4.93
C GLY A 219 9.26 21.23 4.84
N ASP A 220 9.88 21.54 5.99
CA ASP A 220 10.69 22.71 6.24
C ASP A 220 12.11 22.56 5.69
N ILE A 221 12.24 22.59 4.37
CA ILE A 221 13.53 22.57 3.67
C ILE A 221 13.39 23.30 2.32
N SER A 222 14.38 24.11 1.98
CA SER A 222 14.48 24.75 0.68
C SER A 222 14.92 23.74 -0.41
N PRO A 223 14.63 23.98 -1.71
CA PRO A 223 15.14 23.15 -2.79
C PRO A 223 16.67 23.03 -2.80
N GLU A 224 17.39 24.13 -2.50
CA GLU A 224 18.85 24.15 -2.44
C GLU A 224 19.38 23.26 -1.31
N ASP A 225 18.81 23.41 -0.10
CA ASP A 225 19.22 22.61 1.06
C ASP A 225 18.83 21.12 0.90
N LEU A 226 17.70 20.83 0.26
CA LEU A 226 17.37 19.47 -0.10
C LEU A 226 18.40 18.87 -1.05
N GLY A 227 18.86 19.62 -2.06
CA GLY A 227 19.92 19.17 -2.95
C GLY A 227 21.18 18.75 -2.19
N LYS A 228 21.61 19.57 -1.21
CA LYS A 228 22.76 19.26 -0.33
C LYS A 228 22.48 18.02 0.56
N ALA A 229 21.27 17.92 1.11
CA ALA A 229 20.85 16.79 1.93
C ALA A 229 20.86 15.47 1.15
N LEU A 230 20.39 15.48 -0.12
CA LEU A 230 20.42 14.32 -1.00
C LEU A 230 21.84 13.81 -1.23
N ASP A 231 22.77 14.70 -1.53
CA ASP A 231 24.18 14.32 -1.72
C ASP A 231 24.82 13.84 -0.43
N ARG A 232 24.48 14.44 0.71
CA ARG A 232 24.98 14.01 2.01
C ARG A 232 24.55 12.58 2.35
N VAL A 233 23.28 12.22 2.10
CA VAL A 233 22.73 10.91 2.45
C VAL A 233 23.07 9.86 1.41
N PHE A 234 22.87 10.15 0.13
CA PHE A 234 22.91 9.16 -0.94
C PHE A 234 24.11 9.32 -1.90
N GLY A 235 24.87 10.41 -1.78
CA GLY A 235 25.95 10.73 -2.73
C GLY A 235 27.09 9.72 -2.76
N THR A 236 27.35 9.03 -1.64
CA THR A 236 28.39 7.99 -1.51
C THR A 236 27.93 6.61 -1.97
N LEU A 237 26.63 6.42 -2.22
CA LEU A 237 26.14 5.17 -2.78
C LEU A 237 26.67 4.94 -4.20
N PRO A 238 26.86 3.67 -4.61
CA PRO A 238 27.25 3.35 -5.98
C PRO A 238 26.37 4.04 -7.03
N ALA A 239 26.96 4.58 -8.08
CA ALA A 239 26.19 5.20 -9.15
C ALA A 239 25.25 4.19 -9.82
N LYS A 240 25.69 2.93 -9.93
CA LYS A 240 24.94 1.83 -10.52
C LYS A 240 25.13 0.54 -9.73
N THR A 241 24.02 -0.15 -9.47
CA THR A 241 23.99 -1.53 -9.02
C THR A 241 23.14 -2.36 -9.97
N GLU A 242 23.35 -3.67 -9.97
CA GLU A 242 22.60 -4.63 -10.78
C GLU A 242 21.87 -5.59 -9.84
N ALA A 243 20.53 -5.61 -9.91
CA ALA A 243 19.74 -6.64 -9.28
C ALA A 243 19.27 -7.66 -10.32
N PRO A 244 19.00 -8.88 -9.90
CA PRO A 244 18.34 -9.85 -10.76
C PRO A 244 17.05 -9.30 -11.32
N ALA A 245 16.84 -9.47 -12.63
CA ALA A 245 15.57 -9.09 -13.26
C ALA A 245 14.46 -10.06 -12.83
N ILE A 246 13.33 -9.53 -12.45
CA ILE A 246 12.10 -10.30 -12.21
C ILE A 246 11.27 -10.27 -13.49
N ALA A 247 10.86 -11.43 -13.99
CA ALA A 247 10.02 -11.50 -15.18
C ALA A 247 8.54 -11.17 -14.83
N ASP A 248 7.79 -10.66 -15.79
CA ASP A 248 6.34 -10.58 -15.66
C ASP A 248 5.74 -11.98 -15.56
N VAL A 249 4.73 -12.14 -14.72
CA VAL A 249 4.06 -13.41 -14.47
C VAL A 249 2.54 -13.30 -14.55
N THR A 250 1.92 -14.31 -15.12
CA THR A 250 0.47 -14.48 -15.13
C THR A 250 0.03 -15.35 -13.96
N MET A 251 -1.11 -14.98 -13.39
CA MET A 251 -1.69 -15.71 -12.26
C MET A 251 -2.13 -17.12 -12.70
N ALA A 252 -1.73 -18.13 -11.93
CA ALA A 252 -2.15 -19.53 -12.06
C ALA A 252 -3.31 -19.86 -11.09
N GLY A 253 -3.77 -21.12 -11.10
CA GLY A 253 -4.78 -21.62 -10.17
C GLY A 253 -6.19 -21.05 -10.38
N LEU A 254 -6.45 -20.47 -11.56
CA LEU A 254 -7.76 -19.86 -11.86
C LEU A 254 -8.88 -20.90 -11.80
N GLY A 255 -9.96 -20.56 -11.06
CA GLY A 255 -11.11 -21.43 -10.86
C GLY A 255 -10.92 -22.50 -9.78
N GLU A 256 -9.72 -22.63 -9.18
CA GLU A 256 -9.52 -23.55 -8.08
C GLU A 256 -10.19 -23.03 -6.78
N THR A 257 -10.73 -23.97 -6.01
CA THR A 257 -11.15 -23.75 -4.62
C THR A 257 -10.32 -24.66 -3.72
N ILE A 258 -9.40 -24.06 -2.98
CA ILE A 258 -8.43 -24.75 -2.12
C ILE A 258 -8.90 -24.67 -0.67
N LEU A 259 -8.98 -25.81 -0.01
CA LEU A 259 -9.29 -25.89 1.41
C LEU A 259 -8.06 -26.27 2.22
N LEU A 260 -7.78 -25.48 3.26
CA LEU A 260 -6.84 -25.80 4.33
C LEU A 260 -7.68 -26.05 5.60
N PRO A 261 -7.91 -27.31 5.97
CA PRO A 261 -8.72 -27.63 7.15
C PRO A 261 -8.05 -27.14 8.44
N ARG A 262 -8.78 -26.33 9.22
CA ARG A 262 -8.33 -25.88 10.54
C ARG A 262 -9.50 -25.92 11.54
N PRO A 263 -9.28 -26.28 12.82
CA PRO A 263 -10.33 -26.35 13.84
C PRO A 263 -10.67 -24.94 14.39
N THR A 264 -11.04 -24.03 13.49
CA THR A 264 -11.43 -22.66 13.82
C THR A 264 -12.95 -22.51 13.82
N ALA A 265 -13.49 -21.59 14.62
CA ALA A 265 -14.92 -21.28 14.67
C ALA A 265 -15.43 -20.63 13.39
N GLN A 266 -14.55 -19.97 12.65
CA GLN A 266 -14.85 -19.27 11.40
C GLN A 266 -13.98 -19.82 10.27
N THR A 267 -14.51 -19.75 9.06
CA THR A 267 -13.75 -19.96 7.82
C THR A 267 -13.30 -18.59 7.28
N VAL A 268 -12.00 -18.43 7.10
CA VAL A 268 -11.43 -17.34 6.29
C VAL A 268 -11.58 -17.69 4.82
N MET A 269 -12.03 -16.73 4.03
CA MET A 269 -12.22 -16.81 2.59
C MET A 269 -11.35 -15.76 1.94
N LEU A 270 -10.45 -16.14 1.05
CA LEU A 270 -9.64 -15.26 0.23
C LEU A 270 -9.79 -15.66 -1.23
N MET A 271 -10.18 -14.72 -2.06
CA MET A 271 -10.43 -14.96 -3.48
C MET A 271 -9.68 -13.93 -4.31
N GLY A 272 -9.31 -14.31 -5.52
CA GLY A 272 -8.71 -13.35 -6.45
C GLY A 272 -8.54 -13.90 -7.85
N GLN A 273 -8.30 -12.98 -8.76
CA GLN A 273 -8.04 -13.25 -10.17
C GLN A 273 -7.16 -12.14 -10.75
N PRO A 274 -6.67 -12.23 -12.00
CA PRO A 274 -5.86 -11.19 -12.61
C PRO A 274 -6.52 -9.82 -12.54
N GLY A 275 -5.77 -8.83 -12.11
CA GLY A 275 -6.18 -7.42 -11.99
C GLY A 275 -5.57 -6.53 -13.07
N VAL A 276 -5.37 -5.26 -12.74
CA VAL A 276 -4.73 -4.25 -13.59
C VAL A 276 -3.50 -3.67 -12.90
N LYS A 277 -2.40 -3.50 -13.63
CA LYS A 277 -1.21 -2.77 -13.18
C LYS A 277 -1.54 -1.28 -13.00
N ARG A 278 -0.67 -0.56 -12.32
CA ARG A 278 -0.90 0.86 -12.01
C ARG A 278 -0.88 1.76 -13.25
N ASP A 279 -0.14 1.41 -14.26
CA ASP A 279 -0.01 2.10 -15.54
C ASP A 279 -1.06 1.67 -16.58
N ASP A 280 -1.93 0.71 -16.25
CA ASP A 280 -3.02 0.27 -17.13
C ASP A 280 -4.02 1.43 -17.38
N PRO A 281 -4.42 1.73 -18.62
CA PRO A 281 -5.38 2.78 -18.92
C PRO A 281 -6.75 2.58 -18.24
N ASP A 282 -7.06 1.34 -17.84
CA ASP A 282 -8.29 0.99 -17.13
C ASP A 282 -8.20 1.19 -15.61
N TRP A 283 -7.07 1.63 -15.08
CA TRP A 283 -6.85 1.76 -13.64
C TRP A 283 -7.93 2.57 -12.93
N TYR A 284 -8.31 3.73 -13.47
CA TYR A 284 -9.29 4.60 -12.81
C TYR A 284 -10.72 4.02 -12.86
N ALA A 285 -11.08 3.38 -13.97
CA ALA A 285 -12.34 2.67 -14.07
C ALA A 285 -12.38 1.48 -13.12
N ALA A 286 -11.28 0.71 -13.01
CA ALA A 286 -11.14 -0.37 -12.04
C ALA A 286 -11.21 0.15 -10.60
N THR A 287 -10.63 1.31 -10.30
CA THR A 287 -10.67 1.94 -8.98
C THR A 287 -12.10 2.32 -8.58
N VAL A 288 -12.85 2.98 -9.47
CA VAL A 288 -14.26 3.36 -9.22
C VAL A 288 -15.13 2.11 -9.09
N MET A 289 -14.95 1.11 -9.97
CA MET A 289 -15.64 -0.18 -9.90
C MET A 289 -15.37 -0.90 -8.58
N ASN A 290 -14.11 -1.04 -8.20
CA ASN A 290 -13.72 -1.72 -6.97
C ASN A 290 -14.25 -1.01 -5.72
N TYR A 291 -14.28 0.32 -5.71
CA TYR A 291 -14.85 1.07 -4.60
C TYR A 291 -16.30 0.65 -4.33
N VAL A 292 -17.13 0.57 -5.37
CA VAL A 292 -18.54 0.16 -5.23
C VAL A 292 -18.65 -1.33 -4.92
N LEU A 293 -17.79 -2.18 -5.51
CA LEU A 293 -17.87 -3.61 -5.30
C LEU A 293 -17.59 -3.99 -3.83
N GLY A 294 -16.45 -3.58 -3.29
CA GLY A 294 -16.04 -3.97 -1.93
C GLY A 294 -15.03 -3.02 -1.27
N GLY A 295 -14.49 -2.02 -2.00
CA GLY A 295 -13.48 -1.09 -1.50
C GLY A 295 -14.05 0.08 -0.71
N GLY A 296 -15.32 0.39 -0.84
CA GLY A 296 -16.00 1.52 -0.20
C GLY A 296 -16.48 1.29 1.24
N GLY A 297 -15.97 0.24 1.90
CA GLY A 297 -16.38 -0.08 3.27
C GLY A 297 -17.87 -0.37 3.36
N PHE A 298 -18.57 0.20 4.35
CA PHE A 298 -20.00 -0.04 4.58
C PHE A 298 -20.92 0.34 3.40
N GLY A 299 -20.51 1.25 2.55
CA GLY A 299 -21.27 1.65 1.35
C GLY A 299 -21.06 0.74 0.14
N SER A 300 -20.28 -0.32 0.24
CA SER A 300 -20.02 -1.24 -0.86
C SER A 300 -21.05 -2.36 -0.96
N ARG A 301 -21.24 -2.88 -2.19
CA ARG A 301 -22.19 -3.98 -2.46
C ARG A 301 -21.90 -5.23 -1.63
N LEU A 302 -20.63 -5.63 -1.51
CA LEU A 302 -20.25 -6.80 -0.72
C LEU A 302 -20.62 -6.64 0.75
N MET A 303 -20.37 -5.48 1.34
CA MET A 303 -20.77 -5.21 2.72
C MET A 303 -22.29 -5.19 2.89
N GLU A 304 -23.01 -4.55 1.99
CA GLU A 304 -24.46 -4.50 2.00
C GLU A 304 -25.07 -5.92 1.91
N GLU A 305 -24.64 -6.70 0.92
CA GLU A 305 -25.26 -8.01 0.64
C GLU A 305 -24.88 -9.10 1.64
N VAL A 306 -23.61 -9.12 2.08
CA VAL A 306 -23.11 -10.19 2.96
C VAL A 306 -23.32 -9.86 4.43
N ARG A 307 -23.09 -8.59 4.82
CA ARG A 307 -23.17 -8.16 6.22
C ARG A 307 -24.55 -7.59 6.56
N GLU A 308 -24.93 -6.45 5.92
CA GLU A 308 -26.10 -5.68 6.37
C GLU A 308 -27.41 -6.47 6.16
N LYS A 309 -27.59 -7.05 4.97
CA LYS A 309 -28.84 -7.77 4.65
C LYS A 309 -28.94 -9.16 5.25
N ARG A 310 -27.80 -9.83 5.48
CA ARG A 310 -27.80 -11.28 5.83
C ARG A 310 -27.04 -11.64 7.09
N GLY A 311 -26.25 -10.74 7.66
CA GLY A 311 -25.49 -10.99 8.89
C GLY A 311 -24.50 -12.16 8.78
N LEU A 312 -23.95 -12.40 7.58
CA LEU A 312 -23.09 -13.56 7.35
C LEU A 312 -21.64 -13.31 7.76
N SER A 313 -21.17 -12.08 7.72
CA SER A 313 -19.80 -11.70 8.03
C SER A 313 -19.75 -10.35 8.72
N TYR A 314 -18.72 -10.11 9.53
CA TYR A 314 -18.44 -8.77 10.07
C TYR A 314 -17.80 -7.84 9.03
N GLY A 315 -17.17 -8.38 8.00
CA GLY A 315 -16.56 -7.61 6.92
C GLY A 315 -16.19 -8.46 5.73
N VAL A 316 -16.53 -7.95 4.54
CA VAL A 316 -16.12 -8.50 3.24
C VAL A 316 -15.66 -7.34 2.37
N TYR A 317 -14.47 -7.43 1.84
CA TYR A 317 -13.81 -6.35 1.13
C TYR A 317 -13.29 -6.82 -0.23
N SER A 318 -13.18 -5.91 -1.18
CA SER A 318 -12.38 -6.11 -2.40
C SER A 318 -11.35 -5.01 -2.55
N TYR A 319 -10.24 -5.34 -3.22
CA TYR A 319 -9.13 -4.42 -3.44
C TYR A 319 -8.33 -4.79 -4.67
N LEU A 320 -7.73 -3.76 -5.29
CA LEU A 320 -6.79 -3.91 -6.39
C LEU A 320 -5.38 -3.98 -5.81
N ILE A 321 -4.59 -4.93 -6.28
CA ILE A 321 -3.17 -5.08 -5.91
C ILE A 321 -2.35 -4.96 -7.18
N PRO A 322 -1.92 -3.74 -7.55
CA PRO A 322 -0.92 -3.58 -8.59
C PRO A 322 0.44 -3.99 -8.02
N MET A 323 1.17 -4.78 -8.77
CA MET A 323 2.56 -5.15 -8.52
C MET A 323 3.35 -4.86 -9.79
N ASP A 324 4.67 -4.75 -9.70
CA ASP A 324 5.50 -4.38 -10.85
C ASP A 324 5.43 -5.46 -11.95
N HIS A 325 5.33 -6.74 -11.58
CA HIS A 325 5.37 -7.88 -12.50
C HIS A 325 4.06 -8.69 -12.59
N ALA A 326 3.02 -8.29 -11.87
CA ALA A 326 1.68 -8.87 -11.93
C ALA A 326 0.63 -7.88 -11.42
N ALA A 327 -0.64 -8.26 -11.49
CA ALA A 327 -1.71 -7.53 -10.82
C ALA A 327 -2.82 -8.50 -10.43
N VAL A 328 -3.47 -8.23 -9.29
CA VAL A 328 -4.56 -9.04 -8.77
C VAL A 328 -5.73 -8.15 -8.35
N VAL A 329 -6.94 -8.56 -8.68
CA VAL A 329 -8.14 -8.09 -7.98
C VAL A 329 -8.54 -9.16 -6.97
N MET A 330 -8.65 -8.76 -5.70
CA MET A 330 -8.92 -9.68 -4.60
C MET A 330 -10.22 -9.33 -3.87
N ALA A 331 -10.81 -10.35 -3.26
CA ALA A 331 -11.83 -10.19 -2.24
C ALA A 331 -11.52 -11.11 -1.05
N GLY A 332 -11.94 -10.69 0.15
CA GLY A 332 -11.71 -11.50 1.34
C GLY A 332 -12.65 -11.14 2.47
N GLY A 333 -12.82 -12.10 3.37
CA GLY A 333 -13.61 -11.96 4.58
C GLY A 333 -13.63 -13.26 5.40
N SER A 334 -14.34 -13.25 6.51
CA SER A 334 -14.53 -14.45 7.32
C SER A 334 -15.98 -14.60 7.75
N THR A 335 -16.44 -15.84 7.91
CA THR A 335 -17.80 -16.17 8.35
C THR A 335 -17.79 -17.42 9.22
N VAL A 336 -18.85 -17.66 9.96
CA VAL A 336 -18.99 -18.93 10.69
C VAL A 336 -19.05 -20.11 9.70
N ASN A 337 -18.47 -21.24 10.08
CA ASN A 337 -18.29 -22.39 9.19
C ASN A 337 -19.60 -22.81 8.47
N ALA A 338 -20.71 -22.84 9.19
CA ALA A 338 -22.02 -23.21 8.66
C ALA A 338 -22.58 -22.24 7.60
N LYS A 339 -22.01 -21.06 7.44
CA LYS A 339 -22.45 -20.03 6.49
C LYS A 339 -21.45 -19.79 5.35
N ALA A 340 -20.34 -20.52 5.32
CA ALA A 340 -19.25 -20.29 4.37
C ALA A 340 -19.71 -20.44 2.91
N GLY A 341 -20.45 -21.51 2.58
CA GLY A 341 -20.99 -21.71 1.24
C GLY A 341 -21.89 -20.56 0.80
N GLN A 342 -22.85 -20.19 1.66
CA GLN A 342 -23.76 -19.08 1.37
C GLN A 342 -23.03 -17.75 1.16
N ALA A 343 -22.04 -17.41 2.00
CA ALA A 343 -21.28 -16.17 1.86
C ALA A 343 -20.47 -16.16 0.55
N LEU A 344 -19.83 -17.29 0.21
CA LEU A 344 -19.07 -17.44 -1.01
C LEU A 344 -19.93 -17.28 -2.27
N ASP A 345 -21.14 -17.88 -2.26
CA ASP A 345 -22.07 -17.77 -3.38
C ASP A 345 -22.55 -16.34 -3.60
N ILE A 346 -22.81 -15.58 -2.52
CA ILE A 346 -23.20 -14.16 -2.62
C ILE A 346 -22.05 -13.32 -3.19
N ILE A 347 -20.83 -13.56 -2.74
CA ILE A 347 -19.66 -12.84 -3.27
C ILE A 347 -19.53 -13.12 -4.78
N ARG A 348 -19.65 -14.37 -5.21
CA ARG A 348 -19.62 -14.74 -6.63
C ARG A 348 -20.79 -14.13 -7.43
N GLN A 349 -21.97 -14.05 -6.85
CA GLN A 349 -23.13 -13.39 -7.46
C GLN A 349 -22.89 -11.88 -7.66
N GLU A 350 -22.35 -11.17 -6.65
CA GLU A 350 -22.05 -9.75 -6.79
C GLU A 350 -20.90 -9.50 -7.80
N TRP A 351 -19.92 -10.41 -7.86
CA TRP A 351 -18.89 -10.41 -8.89
C TRP A 351 -19.49 -10.52 -10.31
N ALA A 352 -20.37 -11.49 -10.51
CA ALA A 352 -21.09 -11.68 -11.79
C ALA A 352 -22.02 -10.50 -12.11
N ARG A 353 -22.74 -9.99 -11.10
CA ARG A 353 -23.64 -8.84 -11.25
C ARG A 353 -22.87 -7.59 -11.68
N MET A 354 -21.73 -7.31 -11.07
CA MET A 354 -20.87 -6.19 -11.46
C MET A 354 -20.39 -6.34 -12.93
N ALA A 355 -19.93 -7.53 -13.31
CA ALA A 355 -19.51 -7.81 -14.69
C ALA A 355 -20.64 -7.65 -15.71
N LYS A 356 -21.86 -8.06 -15.37
CA LYS A 356 -23.03 -8.02 -16.26
C LYS A 356 -23.64 -6.63 -16.35
N ASP A 357 -23.92 -6.02 -15.21
CA ASP A 357 -24.77 -4.84 -15.09
C ASP A 357 -23.98 -3.54 -14.95
N GLY A 358 -22.72 -3.60 -14.46
CA GLY A 358 -21.92 -2.42 -14.11
C GLY A 358 -22.43 -1.72 -12.86
N LEU A 359 -22.35 -0.40 -12.84
CA LEU A 359 -22.82 0.47 -11.76
C LEU A 359 -24.12 1.16 -12.14
N THR A 360 -24.93 1.50 -11.15
CA THR A 360 -25.99 2.49 -11.31
C THR A 360 -25.37 3.90 -11.38
N ASP A 361 -26.13 4.87 -11.91
CA ASP A 361 -25.67 6.26 -11.97
C ASP A 361 -25.41 6.84 -10.58
N GLN A 362 -26.22 6.46 -9.59
CA GLN A 362 -26.05 6.89 -8.21
C GLN A 362 -24.77 6.32 -7.58
N GLU A 363 -24.53 5.01 -7.70
CA GLU A 363 -23.30 4.37 -7.20
C GLU A 363 -22.04 5.02 -7.79
N MET A 364 -22.08 5.32 -9.09
CA MET A 364 -20.97 5.97 -9.78
C MET A 364 -20.75 7.41 -9.29
N ALA A 365 -21.82 8.18 -9.10
CA ALA A 365 -21.74 9.54 -8.60
C ALA A 365 -21.19 9.57 -7.15
N ASP A 366 -21.70 8.70 -6.29
CA ASP A 366 -21.27 8.58 -4.89
C ASP A 366 -19.80 8.13 -4.79
N ALA A 367 -19.40 7.14 -5.60
CA ALA A 367 -18.02 6.68 -5.65
C ALA A 367 -17.05 7.79 -6.07
N LYS A 368 -17.36 8.52 -7.14
CA LYS A 368 -16.55 9.66 -7.60
C LYS A 368 -16.45 10.75 -6.54
N THR A 369 -17.58 11.13 -5.94
CA THR A 369 -17.62 12.13 -4.88
C THR A 369 -16.74 11.74 -3.70
N TYR A 370 -16.81 10.49 -3.26
CA TYR A 370 -16.00 10.02 -2.15
C TYR A 370 -14.52 9.95 -2.53
N LEU A 371 -14.17 9.33 -3.67
CA LEU A 371 -12.79 9.13 -4.08
C LEU A 371 -12.04 10.45 -4.31
N THR A 372 -12.73 11.49 -4.78
CA THR A 372 -12.15 12.83 -4.92
C THR A 372 -12.15 13.58 -3.60
N GLY A 373 -13.28 13.60 -2.89
CA GLY A 373 -13.44 14.37 -1.66
C GLY A 373 -12.63 13.86 -0.46
N SER A 374 -12.34 12.56 -0.38
CA SER A 374 -11.54 11.97 0.71
C SER A 374 -10.02 12.04 0.48
N PHE A 375 -9.57 12.25 -0.76
CA PHE A 375 -8.14 12.23 -1.07
C PHE A 375 -7.31 13.28 -0.30
N PRO A 376 -7.75 14.52 -0.10
CA PRO A 376 -7.01 15.49 0.70
C PRO A 376 -6.70 15.04 2.13
N LEU A 377 -7.50 14.13 2.70
CA LEU A 377 -7.26 13.59 4.04
C LEU A 377 -5.99 12.72 4.08
N GLN A 378 -5.57 12.15 2.96
CA GLN A 378 -4.33 11.39 2.84
C GLN A 378 -3.08 12.28 2.86
N LEU A 379 -3.25 13.59 2.73
CA LEU A 379 -2.19 14.60 2.71
C LEU A 379 -2.11 15.37 4.04
N GLY A 380 -2.68 14.82 5.11
CA GLY A 380 -2.86 15.50 6.40
C GLY A 380 -1.58 15.67 7.25
N SER A 381 -0.42 15.22 6.80
CA SER A 381 0.87 15.45 7.49
C SER A 381 2.03 15.51 6.51
N THR A 382 3.12 16.15 6.92
CA THR A 382 4.37 16.25 6.16
C THR A 382 4.86 14.88 5.66
N GLN A 383 4.86 13.87 6.54
CA GLN A 383 5.27 12.52 6.16
C GLN A 383 4.28 11.85 5.19
N ALA A 384 2.98 12.07 5.37
CA ALA A 384 1.98 11.53 4.45
C ALA A 384 2.11 12.12 3.04
N ILE A 385 2.40 13.43 2.95
CA ILE A 385 2.68 14.11 1.68
C ILE A 385 3.91 13.49 1.00
N ALA A 386 5.04 13.37 1.72
CA ALA A 386 6.27 12.78 1.17
C ALA A 386 6.04 11.35 0.67
N ARG A 387 5.28 10.54 1.43
CA ARG A 387 4.94 9.16 1.06
C ARG A 387 4.08 9.09 -0.21
N VAL A 388 3.07 9.95 -0.33
CA VAL A 388 2.22 10.02 -1.53
C VAL A 388 3.05 10.45 -2.74
N LEU A 389 3.94 11.44 -2.58
CA LEU A 389 4.86 11.87 -3.65
C LEU A 389 5.79 10.73 -4.09
N LEU A 390 6.36 9.99 -3.13
CA LEU A 390 7.21 8.84 -3.43
C LEU A 390 6.45 7.79 -4.24
N GLN A 391 5.21 7.46 -3.85
CA GLN A 391 4.40 6.49 -4.57
C GLN A 391 4.08 6.95 -5.99
N VAL A 392 3.66 8.21 -6.16
CA VAL A 392 3.35 8.79 -7.48
C VAL A 392 4.58 8.76 -8.39
N LYS A 393 5.76 9.05 -7.83
CA LYS A 393 7.03 9.03 -8.57
C LYS A 393 7.46 7.60 -8.93
N ARG A 394 7.31 6.64 -8.03
CA ARG A 394 7.57 5.21 -8.29
C ARG A 394 6.65 4.65 -9.38
N ASP A 395 5.39 5.01 -9.35
CA ASP A 395 4.39 4.61 -10.34
C ASP A 395 4.54 5.35 -11.69
N ASN A 396 5.55 6.22 -11.82
CA ASN A 396 5.84 7.03 -13.02
C ASN A 396 4.63 7.82 -13.56
N LEU A 397 3.80 8.37 -12.66
CA LEU A 397 2.55 9.07 -13.03
C LEU A 397 2.75 10.53 -13.44
N GLY A 398 3.98 11.06 -13.27
CA GLY A 398 4.31 12.44 -13.55
C GLY A 398 4.03 13.40 -12.38
N ILE A 399 4.79 14.50 -12.35
CA ILE A 399 4.75 15.46 -11.23
C ILE A 399 3.41 16.18 -11.08
N GLU A 400 2.67 16.34 -12.19
CA GLU A 400 1.36 16.98 -12.22
C GLU A 400 0.20 16.07 -11.81
N TYR A 401 0.50 14.79 -11.53
CA TYR A 401 -0.52 13.78 -11.28
C TYR A 401 -1.50 14.17 -10.16
N LEU A 402 -0.98 14.65 -9.03
CA LEU A 402 -1.82 14.98 -7.87
C LEU A 402 -2.83 16.09 -8.18
N ASN A 403 -2.43 17.08 -9.00
CA ASN A 403 -3.30 18.16 -9.46
C ASN A 403 -4.32 17.71 -10.51
N GLN A 404 -4.11 16.58 -11.19
CA GLN A 404 -4.95 16.06 -12.26
C GLN A 404 -5.77 14.84 -11.84
N ARG A 405 -5.50 14.25 -10.68
CA ARG A 405 -6.10 12.99 -10.22
C ARG A 405 -7.63 13.00 -10.25
N ASP A 406 -8.23 14.06 -9.78
CA ASP A 406 -9.69 14.18 -9.73
C ASP A 406 -10.30 14.24 -11.13
N ARG A 407 -9.59 14.80 -12.10
CA ARG A 407 -10.01 14.78 -13.51
C ARG A 407 -10.04 13.34 -14.05
N TYR A 408 -9.06 12.50 -13.71
CA TYR A 408 -9.04 11.10 -14.14
C TYR A 408 -10.21 10.32 -13.54
N ILE A 409 -10.49 10.48 -12.24
CA ILE A 409 -11.63 9.83 -11.56
C ILE A 409 -12.96 10.31 -12.16
N ASN A 410 -13.14 11.62 -12.30
CA ASN A 410 -14.38 12.21 -12.80
C ASN A 410 -14.61 11.90 -14.29
N GLY A 411 -13.55 11.66 -15.06
CA GLY A 411 -13.60 11.29 -16.47
C GLY A 411 -14.09 9.87 -16.75
N VAL A 412 -14.12 8.98 -15.74
CA VAL A 412 -14.61 7.60 -15.90
C VAL A 412 -16.08 7.59 -16.33
N THR A 413 -16.43 6.80 -17.35
CA THR A 413 -17.79 6.67 -17.87
C THR A 413 -18.43 5.32 -17.50
N GLN A 414 -19.74 5.20 -17.61
CA GLN A 414 -20.45 3.91 -17.45
C GLN A 414 -19.97 2.86 -18.45
N ALA A 415 -19.61 3.27 -19.67
CA ALA A 415 -19.06 2.39 -20.67
C ALA A 415 -17.68 1.83 -20.24
N ASP A 416 -16.83 2.67 -19.62
CA ASP A 416 -15.54 2.23 -19.09
C ASP A 416 -15.73 1.23 -17.94
N ILE A 417 -16.64 1.52 -17.01
CA ILE A 417 -16.97 0.61 -15.91
C ILE A 417 -17.40 -0.75 -16.43
N LYS A 418 -18.36 -0.77 -17.40
CA LYS A 418 -18.89 -2.02 -17.95
C LYS A 418 -17.80 -2.82 -18.66
N ARG A 419 -16.99 -2.16 -19.47
CA ARG A 419 -15.86 -2.78 -20.17
C ARG A 419 -14.85 -3.39 -19.23
N VAL A 420 -14.46 -2.62 -18.19
CA VAL A 420 -13.47 -3.08 -17.19
C VAL A 420 -14.04 -4.20 -16.32
N ALA A 421 -15.30 -4.09 -15.89
CA ALA A 421 -15.95 -5.14 -15.11
C ALA A 421 -16.01 -6.46 -15.90
N GLN A 422 -16.36 -6.41 -17.20
CA GLN A 422 -16.36 -7.60 -18.07
C GLN A 422 -14.95 -8.18 -18.31
N ARG A 423 -13.93 -7.31 -18.37
CA ARG A 423 -12.53 -7.73 -18.52
C ARG A 423 -12.00 -8.42 -17.26
N LEU A 424 -12.31 -7.86 -16.08
CA LEU A 424 -11.66 -8.22 -14.82
C LEU A 424 -12.46 -9.19 -13.96
N LEU A 425 -13.79 -9.25 -14.10
CA LEU A 425 -14.63 -9.97 -13.15
C LEU A 425 -15.28 -11.20 -13.80
N ASP A 426 -14.66 -12.36 -13.61
CA ASP A 426 -15.21 -13.65 -14.01
C ASP A 426 -15.27 -14.57 -12.79
N PRO A 427 -16.45 -14.82 -12.20
CA PRO A 427 -16.56 -15.65 -11.00
C PRO A 427 -16.07 -17.08 -11.19
N ALA A 428 -16.04 -17.59 -12.44
CA ALA A 428 -15.52 -18.92 -12.74
C ALA A 428 -13.99 -19.00 -12.69
N LYS A 429 -13.31 -17.86 -12.78
CA LYS A 429 -11.84 -17.75 -12.72
C LYS A 429 -11.30 -17.38 -11.34
N LEU A 430 -12.15 -17.19 -10.34
CA LEU A 430 -11.69 -16.87 -8.99
C LEU A 430 -10.89 -18.03 -8.40
N LEU A 431 -9.60 -17.84 -8.17
CA LEU A 431 -8.84 -18.66 -7.24
C LEU A 431 -9.39 -18.36 -5.84
N THR A 432 -9.88 -19.38 -5.17
CA THR A 432 -10.48 -19.28 -3.83
C THR A 432 -9.65 -20.11 -2.85
N VAL A 433 -9.21 -19.50 -1.75
CA VAL A 433 -8.55 -20.20 -0.64
C VAL A 433 -9.40 -20.08 0.61
N LEU A 434 -9.68 -21.21 1.21
CA LEU A 434 -10.51 -21.34 2.42
C LEU A 434 -9.66 -21.93 3.54
N VAL A 435 -9.67 -21.30 4.71
CA VAL A 435 -9.00 -21.81 5.91
C VAL A 435 -10.02 -21.95 7.02
N GLY A 436 -10.33 -23.19 7.41
CA GLY A 436 -11.36 -23.49 8.41
C GLY A 436 -12.06 -24.84 8.16
N LYS A 437 -13.32 -24.92 8.55
CA LYS A 437 -14.20 -26.08 8.32
C LYS A 437 -15.48 -25.64 7.60
N PRO A 438 -15.40 -25.11 6.38
CA PRO A 438 -16.57 -24.57 5.67
C PRO A 438 -17.60 -25.66 5.40
N GLU A 439 -18.88 -25.35 5.64
CA GLU A 439 -20.01 -26.14 5.18
C GLU A 439 -20.56 -25.59 3.85
N GLY A 440 -21.14 -26.47 3.03
CA GLY A 440 -21.74 -26.07 1.75
C GLY A 440 -20.73 -25.67 0.67
N VAL A 441 -19.47 -26.08 0.79
CA VAL A 441 -18.41 -25.81 -0.20
C VAL A 441 -17.79 -27.14 -0.62
N THR A 442 -17.63 -27.33 -1.94
CA THR A 442 -16.87 -28.44 -2.50
C THR A 442 -15.52 -27.93 -2.97
N PRO A 443 -14.41 -28.22 -2.29
CA PRO A 443 -13.09 -27.80 -2.75
C PRO A 443 -12.64 -28.62 -3.96
N THR A 444 -11.90 -27.99 -4.87
CA THR A 444 -11.20 -28.69 -5.96
C THR A 444 -9.96 -29.41 -5.44
N ARG A 445 -9.35 -28.89 -4.36
CA ARG A 445 -8.17 -29.46 -3.71
C ARG A 445 -8.17 -29.16 -2.23
N THR A 446 -7.78 -30.15 -1.44
CA THR A 446 -7.47 -29.96 -0.01
C THR A 446 -5.98 -30.02 0.17
N VAL A 447 -5.42 -29.09 0.92
CA VAL A 447 -3.99 -29.01 1.25
C VAL A 447 -3.86 -29.10 2.77
N ASP A 448 -2.97 -29.96 3.25
CA ASP A 448 -2.66 -29.99 4.67
C ASP A 448 -2.08 -28.64 5.07
N GLY A 449 -2.80 -27.94 5.92
CA GLY A 449 -2.40 -26.65 6.40
C GLY A 449 -1.18 -26.76 7.32
N GLY A 450 0.00 -27.06 6.79
CA GLY A 450 1.23 -27.33 7.52
C GLY A 450 1.29 -26.61 8.87
N SER A 451 1.50 -27.40 9.91
CA SER A 451 1.71 -26.96 11.31
C SER A 451 2.97 -26.12 11.44
#